data_a0baabafaed71aea5212aae7e025117f
#
_entry.id   a0baabafaed71aea5212aae7e025117f
#
_cell.length_a   1.000
_cell.length_b   1.000
_cell.length_c   1.000
_cell.angle_alpha   90.00
_cell.angle_beta   90.00
_cell.angle_gamma   90.00
#
_symmetry.space_group_name_H-M   'P 1'
#
loop_
_entity.id
_entity.type
_entity.pdbx_description
1 polymer ?
#
loop_
_entity_poly.entity_id
_entity_poly.type
_entity_poly.pdbx_seq_one_letter_code
_entity_poly.pdbx_strand_id
1 'polypeptide(L)'
;MSAFPDSGLSAPPQTTPRRLLAELRGPAVVPRPLDARALAALAANPGCKRRAILDGAGVDKSALAAKLGSPAPFGQSQFAIVRGNSFEAKVKADGGRELLRLIGVEEPGRVSVPDLAAAGPEGRVARTALALREATEAGAWALLDHPLLALEVAGSPVYLEPDAVVVHPDGGWTVVEIKSFPMVDGSADAAKVGAAARQAAVYVLALERVAARTEGARVAQSVLLVCPKDFSNVPAASVVDVRKQRSVTRRQLARLTRIDEIARALPQGLSFDVVERTAEELTAAVECVPHQYAPECLAACELAFHCRSRSREAGAVETLGRSVRGELGGLTTVGAVLAAARGEEGDPEDPAVAALRRARALREEALASAPARAPREVVECPC
;
A
#
# COMPACT_ATOMS: atom_id res chain seq x y z
N MET A 1 -13.71 -68.62 -1.16
CA MET A 1 -13.04 -67.45 -1.78
C MET A 1 -14.11 -66.37 -1.92
N SER A 2 -14.21 -65.50 -0.94
CA SER A 2 -15.16 -64.39 -0.96
C SER A 2 -14.37 -63.07 -1.24
N ALA A 3 -14.66 -62.46 -2.37
CA ALA A 3 -14.13 -61.14 -2.72
C ALA A 3 -14.83 -60.03 -1.95
N PHE A 4 -14.06 -59.24 -1.25
CA PHE A 4 -14.56 -57.99 -0.63
C PHE A 4 -14.63 -56.91 -1.73
N PRO A 5 -15.72 -56.10 -1.78
CA PRO A 5 -15.76 -54.96 -2.68
C PRO A 5 -14.86 -53.83 -2.15
N ASP A 6 -13.96 -53.41 -3.00
CA ASP A 6 -13.07 -52.26 -2.81
C ASP A 6 -13.94 -50.98 -2.80
N SER A 7 -14.13 -50.39 -1.61
CA SER A 7 -14.85 -49.14 -1.43
C SER A 7 -13.89 -48.01 -1.78
N GLY A 8 -13.76 -47.69 -3.07
CA GLY A 8 -13.05 -46.52 -3.55
C GLY A 8 -13.69 -45.21 -3.03
N LEU A 9 -13.25 -44.74 -1.87
CA LEU A 9 -13.47 -43.37 -1.42
C LEU A 9 -12.73 -42.42 -2.36
N SER A 10 -13.43 -42.00 -3.42
CA SER A 10 -12.97 -40.89 -4.25
C SER A 10 -12.78 -39.66 -3.37
N ALA A 11 -11.55 -39.21 -3.20
CA ALA A 11 -11.26 -37.93 -2.54
C ALA A 11 -12.06 -36.82 -3.25
N PRO A 12 -12.69 -35.88 -2.50
CA PRO A 12 -13.46 -34.80 -3.11
C PRO A 12 -12.58 -34.02 -4.08
N PRO A 13 -13.12 -33.57 -5.22
CA PRO A 13 -12.34 -32.86 -6.22
C PRO A 13 -11.70 -31.63 -5.58
N GLN A 14 -10.37 -31.57 -5.60
CA GLN A 14 -9.63 -30.43 -5.04
C GLN A 14 -10.04 -29.18 -5.81
N THR A 15 -10.73 -28.27 -5.14
CA THR A 15 -11.13 -26.99 -5.71
C THR A 15 -9.89 -26.22 -6.12
N THR A 16 -9.79 -25.82 -7.39
CA THR A 16 -8.61 -25.06 -7.87
C THR A 16 -8.51 -23.75 -7.12
N PRO A 17 -7.29 -23.21 -6.85
CA PRO A 17 -7.10 -21.96 -6.15
C PRO A 17 -7.92 -20.80 -6.76
N ARG A 18 -8.02 -20.74 -8.08
CA ARG A 18 -8.82 -19.73 -8.78
C ARG A 18 -10.31 -19.82 -8.46
N ARG A 19 -10.84 -21.02 -8.39
CA ARG A 19 -12.25 -21.24 -8.05
C ARG A 19 -12.53 -20.85 -6.61
N LEU A 20 -11.65 -21.24 -5.69
CA LEU A 20 -11.77 -20.89 -4.27
C LEU A 20 -11.76 -19.36 -4.07
N LEU A 21 -10.87 -18.64 -4.74
CA LEU A 21 -10.81 -17.17 -4.68
C LEU A 21 -12.05 -16.51 -5.32
N ALA A 22 -12.60 -17.10 -6.38
CA ALA A 22 -13.86 -16.64 -6.98
C ALA A 22 -15.05 -16.85 -6.03
N GLU A 23 -15.12 -17.99 -5.35
CA GLU A 23 -16.15 -18.28 -4.35
C GLU A 23 -16.09 -17.30 -3.17
N LEU A 24 -14.88 -16.96 -2.69
CA LEU A 24 -14.67 -15.95 -1.64
C LEU A 24 -15.14 -14.55 -2.05
N ARG A 25 -14.91 -14.13 -3.29
CA ARG A 25 -15.32 -12.82 -3.80
C ARG A 25 -16.82 -12.74 -4.10
N GLY A 26 -17.46 -13.84 -4.39
CA GLY A 26 -18.73 -13.97 -5.08
C GLY A 26 -18.47 -14.34 -6.55
N PRO A 27 -18.94 -15.51 -7.00
CA PRO A 27 -18.58 -16.06 -8.32
C PRO A 27 -19.03 -15.18 -9.50
N ALA A 28 -20.09 -14.39 -9.33
CA ALA A 28 -20.60 -13.46 -10.33
C ALA A 28 -19.91 -12.08 -10.29
N VAL A 29 -19.15 -11.78 -9.24
CA VAL A 29 -18.49 -10.47 -9.08
C VAL A 29 -17.20 -10.41 -9.89
N VAL A 30 -17.05 -9.34 -10.69
CA VAL A 30 -15.82 -9.09 -11.45
C VAL A 30 -14.65 -8.80 -10.49
N PRO A 31 -13.52 -9.52 -10.59
CA PRO A 31 -12.38 -9.28 -9.71
C PRO A 31 -11.78 -7.90 -9.91
N ARG A 32 -11.48 -7.21 -8.82
CA ARG A 32 -10.63 -6.03 -8.84
C ARG A 32 -9.18 -6.45 -9.07
N PRO A 33 -8.50 -5.93 -10.09
CA PRO A 33 -7.10 -6.24 -10.32
C PRO A 33 -6.23 -5.68 -9.20
N LEU A 34 -5.12 -6.37 -8.92
CA LEU A 34 -4.08 -5.81 -8.07
C LEU A 34 -3.38 -4.67 -8.82
N ASP A 35 -3.25 -3.54 -8.14
CA ASP A 35 -2.49 -2.39 -8.61
C ASP A 35 -1.24 -2.15 -7.75
N ALA A 36 -0.43 -1.16 -8.11
CA ALA A 36 0.78 -0.82 -7.37
C ALA A 36 0.48 -0.37 -5.92
N ARG A 37 -0.65 0.29 -5.70
CA ARG A 37 -1.10 0.72 -4.37
C ARG A 37 -1.46 -0.49 -3.50
N ALA A 38 -2.18 -1.47 -4.05
CA ALA A 38 -2.50 -2.71 -3.36
C ALA A 38 -1.25 -3.51 -3.01
N LEU A 39 -0.31 -3.65 -3.93
CA LEU A 39 0.98 -4.31 -3.68
C LEU A 39 1.83 -3.57 -2.65
N ALA A 40 1.88 -2.24 -2.70
CA ALA A 40 2.56 -1.43 -1.71
C ALA A 40 1.95 -1.57 -0.30
N ALA A 41 0.63 -1.65 -0.22
CA ALA A 41 -0.08 -1.88 1.04
C ALA A 41 0.17 -3.28 1.62
N LEU A 42 0.18 -4.30 0.77
CA LEU A 42 0.55 -5.67 1.15
C LEU A 42 2.01 -5.73 1.66
N ALA A 43 2.93 -5.12 0.94
CA ALA A 43 4.34 -5.04 1.33
C ALA A 43 4.54 -4.22 2.62
N ALA A 44 3.70 -3.22 2.85
CA ALA A 44 3.75 -2.43 4.08
C ALA A 44 3.28 -3.20 5.32
N ASN A 45 2.36 -4.16 5.17
CA ASN A 45 1.81 -4.95 6.28
C ASN A 45 1.66 -6.44 5.90
N PRO A 46 2.78 -7.17 5.71
CA PRO A 46 2.78 -8.54 5.17
C PRO A 46 2.16 -9.58 6.10
N GLY A 47 2.03 -9.27 7.40
CA GLY A 47 1.39 -10.14 8.39
C GLY A 47 -0.14 -10.11 8.33
N CYS A 48 -0.75 -9.17 7.62
CA CYS A 48 -2.19 -9.02 7.54
C CYS A 48 -2.82 -10.03 6.57
N LYS A 49 -3.24 -11.19 7.05
CA LYS A 49 -3.89 -12.24 6.25
C LYS A 49 -5.19 -11.74 5.61
N ARG A 50 -5.96 -10.89 6.34
CA ARG A 50 -7.19 -10.28 5.83
C ARG A 50 -6.94 -9.48 4.55
N ARG A 51 -5.94 -8.60 4.55
CA ARG A 51 -5.58 -7.84 3.36
C ARG A 51 -5.14 -8.76 2.22
N ALA A 52 -4.30 -9.74 2.51
CA ALA A 52 -3.77 -10.65 1.50
C ALA A 52 -4.89 -11.44 0.80
N ILE A 53 -5.87 -11.97 1.55
CA ILE A 53 -6.95 -12.74 0.94
C ILE A 53 -7.95 -11.88 0.16
N LEU A 54 -8.27 -10.68 0.65
CA LEU A 54 -9.18 -9.78 -0.05
C LEU A 54 -8.58 -9.28 -1.36
N ASP A 55 -7.29 -8.94 -1.36
CA ASP A 55 -6.55 -8.55 -2.57
C ASP A 55 -6.42 -9.74 -3.53
N GLY A 56 -6.05 -10.93 -3.03
CA GLY A 56 -5.91 -12.13 -3.84
C GLY A 56 -7.21 -12.62 -4.46
N ALA A 57 -8.34 -12.47 -3.76
CA ALA A 57 -9.66 -12.78 -4.28
C ALA A 57 -10.21 -11.68 -5.23
N GLY A 58 -9.58 -10.50 -5.27
CA GLY A 58 -10.04 -9.37 -6.07
C GLY A 58 -11.33 -8.74 -5.54
N VAL A 59 -11.51 -8.70 -4.21
CA VAL A 59 -12.67 -8.08 -3.56
C VAL A 59 -12.60 -6.56 -3.69
N ASP A 60 -13.74 -5.91 -3.97
CA ASP A 60 -13.86 -4.46 -3.87
C ASP A 60 -13.85 -4.02 -2.39
N LYS A 61 -12.65 -3.73 -1.88
CA LYS A 61 -12.44 -3.36 -0.48
C LYS A 61 -13.07 -2.03 -0.10
N SER A 62 -13.26 -1.12 -1.06
CA SER A 62 -13.95 0.16 -0.81
C SER A 62 -15.44 -0.05 -0.59
N ALA A 63 -16.06 -0.86 -1.45
CA ALA A 63 -17.46 -1.25 -1.28
C ALA A 63 -17.64 -2.06 0.01
N LEU A 64 -16.74 -2.99 0.31
CA LEU A 64 -16.75 -3.76 1.56
C LEU A 64 -16.66 -2.84 2.79
N ALA A 65 -15.71 -1.90 2.83
CA ALA A 65 -15.55 -0.96 3.94
C ALA A 65 -16.79 -0.09 4.15
N ALA A 66 -17.44 0.35 3.06
CA ALA A 66 -18.70 1.08 3.12
C ALA A 66 -19.84 0.23 3.71
N LYS A 67 -19.98 -1.03 3.29
CA LYS A 67 -20.95 -1.99 3.85
C LYS A 67 -20.72 -2.28 5.35
N LEU A 68 -19.46 -2.28 5.79
CA LEU A 68 -19.07 -2.43 7.20
C LEU A 68 -19.29 -1.14 8.03
N GLY A 69 -19.86 -0.08 7.47
CA GLY A 69 -20.07 1.19 8.15
C GLY A 69 -18.78 1.97 8.45
N SER A 70 -17.68 1.58 7.84
CA SER A 70 -16.34 2.16 8.04
C SER A 70 -15.69 2.51 6.71
N PRO A 71 -16.25 3.46 5.93
CA PRO A 71 -15.75 3.78 4.60
C PRO A 71 -14.29 4.23 4.64
N ALA A 72 -13.56 3.91 3.58
CA ALA A 72 -12.14 4.20 3.48
C ALA A 72 -11.83 5.69 3.71
N PRO A 73 -10.74 6.00 4.47
CA PRO A 73 -10.40 7.39 4.80
C PRO A 73 -9.95 8.21 3.57
N PHE A 74 -9.65 7.54 2.48
CA PHE A 74 -9.17 8.13 1.24
C PHE A 74 -10.11 7.84 0.04
N GLY A 75 -11.37 7.62 0.31
CA GLY A 75 -12.41 7.66 -0.72
C GLY A 75 -12.30 9.01 -1.43
N GLN A 76 -11.71 9.00 -2.65
CA GLN A 76 -11.55 10.24 -3.39
C GLN A 76 -12.94 10.75 -3.76
N SER A 77 -13.29 11.95 -3.31
CA SER A 77 -14.46 12.64 -3.83
C SER A 77 -14.25 12.84 -5.33
N GLN A 78 -15.33 12.87 -6.11
CA GLN A 78 -15.26 13.18 -7.55
C GLN A 78 -14.46 14.46 -7.80
N PHE A 79 -14.61 15.46 -6.94
CA PHE A 79 -13.86 16.71 -6.99
C PHE A 79 -12.33 16.48 -6.84
N ALA A 80 -11.91 15.61 -5.93
CA ALA A 80 -10.50 15.30 -5.76
C ALA A 80 -9.91 14.57 -6.97
N ILE A 81 -10.70 13.67 -7.60
CA ILE A 81 -10.31 12.97 -8.83
C ILE A 81 -10.15 13.98 -9.97
N VAL A 82 -11.15 14.83 -10.21
CA VAL A 82 -11.11 15.84 -11.27
C VAL A 82 -9.92 16.78 -11.07
N ARG A 83 -9.67 17.24 -9.85
CA ARG A 83 -8.51 18.09 -9.54
C ARG A 83 -7.18 17.36 -9.79
N GLY A 84 -7.09 16.08 -9.43
CA GLY A 84 -5.92 15.24 -9.68
C GLY A 84 -5.63 15.11 -11.17
N ASN A 85 -6.62 14.73 -11.96
CA ASN A 85 -6.50 14.58 -13.40
C ASN A 85 -6.16 15.91 -14.10
N SER A 86 -6.76 17.02 -13.65
CA SER A 86 -6.46 18.36 -14.19
C SER A 86 -5.02 18.78 -13.87
N PHE A 87 -4.52 18.49 -12.67
CA PHE A 87 -3.13 18.77 -12.31
C PHE A 87 -2.16 17.93 -13.12
N GLU A 88 -2.41 16.64 -13.25
CA GLU A 88 -1.60 15.72 -14.05
C GLU A 88 -1.56 16.13 -15.53
N ALA A 89 -2.72 16.41 -16.13
CA ALA A 89 -2.81 16.89 -17.50
C ALA A 89 -1.99 18.18 -17.71
N LYS A 90 -2.01 19.10 -16.74
CA LYS A 90 -1.20 20.31 -16.78
C LYS A 90 0.30 20.03 -16.75
N VAL A 91 0.74 19.12 -15.87
CA VAL A 91 2.16 18.73 -15.75
C VAL A 91 2.70 18.11 -17.03
N LYS A 92 1.84 17.47 -17.82
CA LYS A 92 2.19 16.76 -19.06
C LYS A 92 1.86 17.54 -20.35
N ALA A 93 1.19 18.70 -20.26
CA ALA A 93 0.59 19.42 -21.38
C ALA A 93 1.56 19.84 -22.49
N ASP A 94 2.84 20.04 -22.17
CA ASP A 94 3.87 20.53 -23.08
C ASP A 94 4.74 19.40 -23.67
N GLY A 95 4.23 18.17 -23.70
CA GLY A 95 4.96 16.99 -24.15
C GLY A 95 6.09 16.59 -23.19
N GLY A 96 5.92 16.89 -21.90
CA GLY A 96 6.82 16.48 -20.83
C GLY A 96 7.99 17.44 -20.56
N ARG A 97 8.04 18.59 -21.22
CA ARG A 97 9.11 19.58 -20.98
C ARG A 97 9.13 20.08 -19.55
N GLU A 98 7.96 20.32 -18.96
CA GLU A 98 7.86 20.72 -17.55
C GLU A 98 8.42 19.64 -16.62
N LEU A 99 8.14 18.37 -16.89
CA LEU A 99 8.73 17.26 -16.12
C LEU A 99 10.24 17.23 -16.23
N LEU A 100 10.80 17.47 -17.42
CA LEU A 100 12.25 17.52 -17.60
C LEU A 100 12.88 18.73 -16.92
N ARG A 101 12.20 19.88 -16.94
CA ARG A 101 12.65 21.07 -16.16
C ARG A 101 12.68 20.78 -14.65
N LEU A 102 11.68 20.06 -14.15
CA LEU A 102 11.61 19.64 -12.75
C LEU A 102 12.71 18.64 -12.35
N ILE A 103 13.31 17.94 -13.30
CA ILE A 103 14.50 17.09 -13.10
C ILE A 103 15.82 17.90 -13.21
N GLY A 104 15.73 19.19 -13.57
CA GLY A 104 16.90 20.07 -13.74
C GLY A 104 17.43 20.16 -15.17
N VAL A 105 16.65 19.76 -16.17
CA VAL A 105 16.98 19.88 -17.60
C VAL A 105 16.33 21.13 -18.15
N GLU A 106 17.10 22.20 -18.32
CA GLU A 106 16.56 23.50 -18.77
C GLU A 106 16.22 23.49 -20.25
N GLU A 107 17.07 22.88 -21.10
CA GLU A 107 16.90 22.78 -22.54
C GLU A 107 16.93 21.32 -23.01
N PRO A 108 15.82 20.58 -22.88
CA PRO A 108 15.81 19.14 -23.17
C PRO A 108 15.92 18.81 -24.66
N GLY A 109 15.93 19.81 -25.55
CA GLY A 109 15.86 19.58 -26.98
C GLY A 109 14.53 18.93 -27.41
N ARG A 110 14.59 17.97 -28.34
CA ARG A 110 13.44 17.19 -28.76
C ARG A 110 13.19 16.03 -27.79
N VAL A 111 12.02 16.03 -27.15
CA VAL A 111 11.56 14.93 -26.29
C VAL A 111 10.68 14.00 -27.13
N SER A 112 10.97 12.72 -27.13
CA SER A 112 10.10 11.72 -27.75
C SER A 112 8.97 11.33 -26.78
N VAL A 113 7.73 11.33 -27.26
CA VAL A 113 6.56 10.83 -26.52
C VAL A 113 5.95 9.70 -27.36
N PRO A 114 6.37 8.44 -27.16
CA PRO A 114 5.90 7.33 -27.97
C PRO A 114 4.43 7.00 -27.69
N ASP A 115 3.69 6.61 -28.72
CA ASP A 115 2.35 6.03 -28.56
C ASP A 115 2.47 4.62 -27.95
N LEU A 116 1.83 4.41 -26.80
CA LEU A 116 1.81 3.15 -26.06
C LEU A 116 0.51 2.38 -26.21
N ALA A 117 -0.39 2.83 -27.11
CA ALA A 117 -1.64 2.14 -27.36
C ALA A 117 -1.39 0.76 -28.00
N ALA A 118 -2.07 -0.24 -27.49
CA ALA A 118 -2.09 -1.61 -28.01
C ALA A 118 -3.32 -2.36 -27.51
N ALA A 119 -3.66 -3.48 -28.16
CA ALA A 119 -4.78 -4.33 -27.76
C ALA A 119 -4.43 -5.13 -26.49
N GLY A 120 -5.26 -4.99 -25.47
CA GLY A 120 -5.14 -5.72 -24.22
C GLY A 120 -3.94 -5.32 -23.35
N PRO A 121 -3.89 -5.80 -22.12
CA PRO A 121 -2.82 -5.45 -21.19
C PRO A 121 -1.46 -6.04 -21.62
N GLU A 122 -1.41 -7.26 -22.14
CA GLU A 122 -0.17 -7.88 -22.63
C GLU A 122 0.42 -7.11 -23.82
N GLY A 123 -0.43 -6.67 -24.76
CA GLY A 123 -0.02 -5.84 -25.89
C GLY A 123 0.54 -4.50 -25.44
N ARG A 124 -0.11 -3.82 -24.48
CA ARG A 124 0.39 -2.58 -23.89
C ARG A 124 1.74 -2.77 -23.16
N VAL A 125 1.91 -3.86 -22.41
CA VAL A 125 3.19 -4.19 -21.76
C VAL A 125 4.29 -4.40 -22.80
N ALA A 126 4.01 -5.14 -23.88
CA ALA A 126 4.98 -5.39 -24.95
C ALA A 126 5.35 -4.07 -25.67
N ARG A 127 4.37 -3.21 -25.95
CA ARG A 127 4.58 -1.90 -26.57
C ARG A 127 5.40 -0.96 -25.66
N THR A 128 5.12 -0.94 -24.34
CA THR A 128 5.92 -0.20 -23.37
C THR A 128 7.37 -0.68 -23.35
N ALA A 129 7.60 -2.00 -23.30
CA ALA A 129 8.96 -2.55 -23.30
C ALA A 129 9.73 -2.22 -24.57
N LEU A 130 9.06 -2.23 -25.74
CA LEU A 130 9.65 -1.81 -27.01
C LEU A 130 10.01 -0.33 -27.00
N ALA A 131 9.11 0.54 -26.58
CA ALA A 131 9.33 1.99 -26.53
C ALA A 131 10.49 2.36 -25.58
N LEU A 132 10.61 1.68 -24.41
CA LEU A 132 11.75 1.85 -23.49
C LEU A 132 13.08 1.46 -24.15
N ARG A 133 13.10 0.38 -24.92
CA ARG A 133 14.30 -0.07 -25.64
C ARG A 133 14.67 0.93 -26.74
N GLU A 134 13.72 1.26 -27.60
CA GLU A 134 13.93 2.23 -28.71
C GLU A 134 14.45 3.58 -28.19
N ALA A 135 13.87 4.10 -27.09
CA ALA A 135 14.31 5.34 -26.47
C ALA A 135 15.73 5.24 -25.89
N THR A 136 16.07 4.10 -25.26
CA THR A 136 17.42 3.86 -24.72
C THR A 136 18.46 3.77 -25.82
N GLU A 137 18.17 3.03 -26.90
CA GLU A 137 19.04 2.91 -28.08
C GLU A 137 19.25 4.24 -28.80
N ALA A 138 18.21 5.08 -28.85
CA ALA A 138 18.29 6.40 -29.47
C ALA A 138 19.18 7.39 -28.71
N GLY A 139 19.48 7.14 -27.43
CA GLY A 139 20.30 8.04 -26.59
C GLY A 139 19.70 9.45 -26.46
N ALA A 140 18.37 9.56 -26.42
CA ALA A 140 17.65 10.82 -26.39
C ALA A 140 16.61 10.85 -25.26
N TRP A 141 16.18 12.06 -24.89
CA TRP A 141 15.09 12.20 -23.92
C TRP A 141 13.77 11.62 -24.46
N ALA A 142 13.13 10.78 -23.66
CA ALA A 142 11.79 10.32 -23.94
C ALA A 142 10.93 10.33 -22.68
N LEU A 143 9.64 10.66 -22.86
CA LEU A 143 8.61 10.55 -21.84
C LEU A 143 7.62 9.47 -22.25
N LEU A 144 7.52 8.41 -21.48
CA LEU A 144 6.47 7.42 -21.60
C LEU A 144 5.33 7.84 -20.68
N ASP A 145 4.20 8.18 -21.29
CA ASP A 145 2.98 8.56 -20.57
C ASP A 145 2.14 7.32 -20.28
N HIS A 146 1.78 7.10 -19.04
CA HIS A 146 1.03 5.93 -18.56
C HIS A 146 1.56 4.58 -19.12
N PRO A 147 2.87 4.30 -19.03
CA PRO A 147 3.40 3.02 -19.50
C PRO A 147 2.84 1.87 -18.69
N LEU A 148 2.44 0.77 -19.34
CA LEU A 148 1.96 -0.42 -18.66
C LEU A 148 3.11 -1.40 -18.44
N LEU A 149 3.39 -1.73 -17.19
CA LEU A 149 4.41 -2.68 -16.76
C LEU A 149 3.77 -3.95 -16.22
N ALA A 150 4.48 -5.07 -16.26
CA ALA A 150 4.04 -6.30 -15.62
C ALA A 150 5.02 -6.73 -14.52
N LEU A 151 4.46 -7.14 -13.39
CA LEU A 151 5.18 -7.75 -12.30
C LEU A 151 4.52 -9.09 -11.96
N GLU A 152 5.28 -10.18 -11.96
CA GLU A 152 4.75 -11.47 -11.52
C GLU A 152 4.74 -11.51 -9.98
N VAL A 153 3.57 -11.76 -9.42
CA VAL A 153 3.34 -11.86 -7.98
C VAL A 153 2.53 -13.11 -7.71
N ALA A 154 3.05 -14.01 -6.88
CA ALA A 154 2.39 -15.29 -6.54
C ALA A 154 1.94 -16.12 -7.75
N GLY A 155 2.74 -16.12 -8.83
CA GLY A 155 2.46 -16.89 -10.06
C GLY A 155 1.40 -16.26 -10.98
N SER A 156 1.02 -15.00 -10.75
CA SER A 156 0.07 -14.27 -11.59
C SER A 156 0.64 -12.92 -12.03
N PRO A 157 0.42 -12.51 -13.28
CA PRO A 157 0.82 -11.18 -13.73
C PRO A 157 -0.05 -10.11 -13.06
N VAL A 158 0.61 -9.08 -12.55
CA VAL A 158 -0.03 -7.85 -12.06
C VAL A 158 0.39 -6.73 -12.99
N TYR A 159 -0.58 -5.98 -13.50
CA TYR A 159 -0.35 -4.87 -14.39
C TYR A 159 -0.27 -3.56 -13.62
N LEU A 160 0.76 -2.78 -13.90
CA LEU A 160 1.18 -1.61 -13.13
C LEU A 160 1.34 -0.43 -14.07
N GLU A 161 0.69 0.67 -13.79
CA GLU A 161 0.67 1.86 -14.63
C GLU A 161 1.18 3.07 -13.81
N PRO A 162 2.49 3.39 -13.85
CA PRO A 162 3.01 4.63 -13.29
C PRO A 162 2.51 5.84 -14.08
N ASP A 163 2.41 7.00 -13.44
CA ASP A 163 1.96 8.23 -14.09
C ASP A 163 2.86 8.60 -15.28
N ALA A 164 4.19 8.44 -15.14
CA ALA A 164 5.11 8.52 -16.27
C ALA A 164 6.46 7.83 -15.97
N VAL A 165 7.21 7.56 -17.04
CA VAL A 165 8.63 7.16 -16.98
C VAL A 165 9.43 8.07 -17.92
N VAL A 166 10.47 8.70 -17.38
CA VAL A 166 11.44 9.48 -18.16
C VAL A 166 12.63 8.60 -18.50
N VAL A 167 12.98 8.52 -19.78
CA VAL A 167 14.21 7.91 -20.29
C VAL A 167 15.23 9.01 -20.54
N HIS A 168 16.40 8.85 -19.96
CA HIS A 168 17.54 9.79 -20.08
C HIS A 168 18.45 9.37 -21.24
N PRO A 169 19.16 10.30 -21.87
CA PRO A 169 20.10 10.00 -22.96
C PRO A 169 21.21 9.01 -22.56
N ASP A 170 21.54 8.91 -21.29
CA ASP A 170 22.56 7.98 -20.75
C ASP A 170 22.01 6.59 -20.45
N GLY A 171 20.76 6.29 -20.83
CA GLY A 171 20.07 5.04 -20.58
C GLY A 171 19.46 4.91 -19.16
N GLY A 172 19.47 5.99 -18.39
CA GLY A 172 18.79 6.06 -17.09
C GLY A 172 17.26 6.11 -17.26
N TRP A 173 16.51 5.39 -16.42
CA TRP A 173 15.04 5.44 -16.37
C TRP A 173 14.57 5.93 -15.01
N THR A 174 13.79 6.99 -14.99
CA THR A 174 13.24 7.58 -13.76
C THR A 174 11.74 7.47 -13.74
N VAL A 175 11.19 6.88 -12.67
CA VAL A 175 9.74 6.88 -12.42
C VAL A 175 9.31 8.27 -11.97
N VAL A 176 8.23 8.76 -12.53
CA VAL A 176 7.55 9.98 -12.10
C VAL A 176 6.22 9.59 -11.46
N GLU A 177 5.97 10.11 -10.28
CA GLU A 177 4.75 9.91 -9.52
C GLU A 177 4.09 11.26 -9.26
N ILE A 178 2.89 11.47 -9.79
CA ILE A 178 2.16 12.74 -9.71
C ILE A 178 1.05 12.61 -8.65
N LYS A 179 1.02 13.51 -7.68
CA LYS A 179 0.06 13.48 -6.58
C LYS A 179 -0.64 14.82 -6.42
N SER A 180 -1.92 14.78 -6.06
CA SER A 180 -2.76 15.97 -5.87
C SER A 180 -2.68 16.60 -4.48
N PHE A 181 -1.92 16.03 -3.54
CA PHE A 181 -1.68 16.68 -2.25
C PHE A 181 -0.61 17.77 -2.38
N PRO A 182 -0.73 18.89 -1.63
CA PRO A 182 0.19 20.01 -1.76
C PRO A 182 1.56 19.71 -1.15
N MET A 183 2.56 20.36 -1.71
CA MET A 183 3.90 20.51 -1.14
C MET A 183 4.01 21.95 -0.65
N VAL A 184 3.94 22.15 0.68
CA VAL A 184 3.95 23.47 1.33
C VAL A 184 5.35 23.75 1.85
N ASP A 185 5.91 24.92 1.50
CA ASP A 185 7.29 25.32 1.87
C ASP A 185 8.33 24.21 1.56
N GLY A 186 8.19 23.54 0.43
CA GLY A 186 9.07 22.45 0.01
C GLY A 186 8.88 21.14 0.78
N SER A 187 7.87 21.03 1.64
CA SER A 187 7.58 19.85 2.45
C SER A 187 6.16 19.33 2.19
N ALA A 188 5.99 18.02 2.24
CA ALA A 188 4.68 17.39 2.15
C ALA A 188 4.44 16.45 3.33
N ASP A 189 3.18 16.08 3.57
CA ASP A 189 2.80 15.14 4.62
C ASP A 189 3.61 13.83 4.53
N ALA A 190 4.37 13.52 5.59
CA ALA A 190 5.30 12.39 5.60
C ALA A 190 4.62 11.03 5.37
N ALA A 191 3.36 10.86 5.83
CA ALA A 191 2.61 9.62 5.62
C ALA A 191 2.21 9.45 4.15
N LYS A 192 1.81 10.55 3.49
CA LYS A 192 1.47 10.57 2.06
C LYS A 192 2.69 10.36 1.18
N VAL A 193 3.81 11.03 1.49
CA VAL A 193 5.10 10.81 0.80
C VAL A 193 5.55 9.36 0.98
N GLY A 194 5.47 8.83 2.19
CA GLY A 194 5.81 7.43 2.47
C GLY A 194 4.92 6.43 1.71
N ALA A 195 3.63 6.73 1.53
CA ALA A 195 2.72 5.90 0.73
C ALA A 195 3.07 5.96 -0.77
N ALA A 196 3.33 7.16 -1.31
CA ALA A 196 3.78 7.36 -2.69
C ALA A 196 5.12 6.66 -2.95
N ALA A 197 6.09 6.77 -2.05
CA ALA A 197 7.38 6.11 -2.16
C ALA A 197 7.27 4.57 -2.17
N ARG A 198 6.35 4.00 -1.40
CA ARG A 198 6.07 2.55 -1.44
C ARG A 198 5.41 2.12 -2.75
N GLN A 199 4.49 2.92 -3.28
CA GLN A 199 3.86 2.69 -4.58
C GLN A 199 4.91 2.76 -5.69
N ALA A 200 5.70 3.82 -5.73
CA ALA A 200 6.76 3.99 -6.72
C ALA A 200 7.84 2.89 -6.66
N ALA A 201 8.14 2.36 -5.48
CA ALA A 201 9.03 1.22 -5.34
C ALA A 201 8.54 -0.05 -6.06
N VAL A 202 7.21 -0.25 -6.17
CA VAL A 202 6.63 -1.35 -6.96
C VAL A 202 6.89 -1.13 -8.45
N TYR A 203 6.74 0.10 -8.94
CA TYR A 203 7.06 0.46 -10.34
C TYR A 203 8.55 0.26 -10.66
N VAL A 204 9.44 0.70 -9.76
CA VAL A 204 10.89 0.48 -9.90
C VAL A 204 11.20 -1.01 -10.03
N LEU A 205 10.58 -1.89 -9.21
CA LEU A 205 10.77 -3.34 -9.30
C LEU A 205 10.30 -3.92 -10.64
N ALA A 206 9.20 -3.40 -11.20
CA ALA A 206 8.71 -3.83 -12.50
C ALA A 206 9.63 -3.35 -13.64
N LEU A 207 10.09 -2.09 -13.58
CA LEU A 207 11.03 -1.53 -14.54
C LEU A 207 12.38 -2.26 -14.54
N GLU A 208 12.90 -2.64 -13.38
CA GLU A 208 14.14 -3.41 -13.27
C GLU A 208 14.09 -4.73 -14.06
N ARG A 209 12.91 -5.36 -14.16
CA ARG A 209 12.74 -6.57 -14.98
C ARG A 209 12.81 -6.28 -16.48
N VAL A 210 12.34 -5.12 -16.90
CA VAL A 210 12.45 -4.68 -18.30
C VAL A 210 13.88 -4.26 -18.59
N ALA A 211 14.50 -3.47 -17.71
CA ALA A 211 15.88 -3.00 -17.85
C ALA A 211 16.88 -4.18 -17.92
N ALA A 212 16.67 -5.25 -17.15
CA ALA A 212 17.52 -6.46 -17.21
C ALA A 212 17.55 -7.14 -18.59
N ARG A 213 16.64 -6.79 -19.50
CA ARG A 213 16.53 -7.30 -20.87
C ARG A 213 16.79 -6.21 -21.93
N THR A 214 17.23 -5.03 -21.49
CA THR A 214 17.51 -3.87 -22.36
C THR A 214 18.93 -3.43 -22.14
N GLU A 215 19.75 -3.53 -23.19
CA GLU A 215 21.15 -3.14 -23.13
C GLU A 215 21.27 -1.63 -22.83
N GLY A 216 22.22 -1.25 -21.97
CA GLY A 216 22.47 0.13 -21.55
C GLY A 216 21.43 0.71 -20.56
N ALA A 217 20.32 0.01 -20.32
CA ALA A 217 19.26 0.53 -19.44
C ALA A 217 19.64 0.43 -17.94
N ARG A 218 19.35 1.50 -17.18
CA ARG A 218 19.54 1.58 -15.73
C ARG A 218 18.33 2.23 -15.08
N VAL A 219 17.72 1.58 -14.10
CA VAL A 219 16.61 2.17 -13.35
C VAL A 219 17.13 2.99 -12.18
N ALA A 220 16.70 4.24 -12.10
CA ALA A 220 17.03 5.11 -10.98
C ALA A 220 16.48 4.54 -9.65
N GLN A 221 17.26 4.68 -8.59
CA GLN A 221 16.86 4.27 -7.24
C GLN A 221 16.12 5.38 -6.48
N SER A 222 15.92 6.51 -7.14
CA SER A 222 15.08 7.61 -6.71
C SER A 222 13.97 7.83 -7.73
N VAL A 223 12.87 8.37 -7.27
CA VAL A 223 11.69 8.71 -8.09
C VAL A 223 11.41 10.20 -7.99
N LEU A 224 10.84 10.76 -9.05
CA LEU A 224 10.41 12.15 -9.06
C LEU A 224 8.96 12.20 -8.54
N LEU A 225 8.76 12.77 -7.36
CA LEU A 225 7.44 13.04 -6.81
C LEU A 225 7.03 14.46 -7.18
N VAL A 226 5.96 14.61 -7.98
CA VAL A 226 5.43 15.88 -8.44
C VAL A 226 4.12 16.19 -7.74
N CYS A 227 4.03 17.34 -7.09
CA CYS A 227 2.87 17.79 -6.33
C CYS A 227 2.55 19.26 -6.63
N PRO A 228 1.32 19.73 -6.37
CA PRO A 228 0.99 21.15 -6.37
C PRO A 228 1.80 21.91 -5.32
N LYS A 229 2.39 23.04 -5.71
CA LYS A 229 3.12 23.94 -4.81
C LYS A 229 2.12 24.81 -4.04
N ASP A 230 2.21 24.82 -2.71
CA ASP A 230 1.51 25.76 -1.82
C ASP A 230 0.00 25.90 -2.13
N PHE A 231 -0.70 24.79 -2.33
CA PHE A 231 -2.13 24.74 -2.70
C PHE A 231 -2.47 25.34 -4.08
N SER A 232 -1.47 25.79 -4.85
CA SER A 232 -1.65 26.25 -6.23
C SER A 232 -1.71 25.09 -7.20
N ASN A 233 -1.86 25.37 -8.50
CA ASN A 233 -1.67 24.38 -9.57
C ASN A 233 -0.29 24.48 -10.24
N VAL A 234 0.67 25.17 -9.61
CA VAL A 234 2.06 25.20 -10.07
C VAL A 234 2.73 23.88 -9.64
N PRO A 235 3.36 23.12 -10.55
CA PRO A 235 4.04 21.89 -10.18
C PRO A 235 5.33 22.20 -9.40
N ALA A 236 5.55 21.44 -8.34
CA ALA A 236 6.80 21.33 -7.62
C ALA A 236 7.21 19.88 -7.54
N ALA A 237 8.50 19.60 -7.58
CA ALA A 237 9.01 18.25 -7.53
C ALA A 237 9.99 18.05 -6.38
N SER A 238 10.04 16.82 -5.90
CA SER A 238 11.04 16.33 -4.96
C SER A 238 11.58 14.98 -5.41
N VAL A 239 12.87 14.80 -5.29
CA VAL A 239 13.52 13.51 -5.54
C VAL A 239 13.44 12.67 -4.28
N VAL A 240 12.77 11.52 -4.36
CA VAL A 240 12.54 10.62 -3.23
C VAL A 240 13.35 9.34 -3.42
N ASP A 241 14.29 9.06 -2.50
CA ASP A 241 15.03 7.81 -2.47
C ASP A 241 14.11 6.64 -2.05
N VAL A 242 14.00 5.62 -2.90
CA VAL A 242 13.13 4.46 -2.67
C VAL A 242 13.90 3.15 -2.44
N ARG A 243 15.22 3.18 -2.23
CA ARG A 243 16.06 1.98 -2.02
C ARG A 243 15.55 1.11 -0.88
N LYS A 244 15.22 1.74 0.26
CA LYS A 244 14.68 1.03 1.43
C LYS A 244 13.33 0.41 1.11
N GLN A 245 12.40 1.18 0.56
CA GLN A 245 11.05 0.74 0.19
C GLN A 245 11.12 -0.39 -0.84
N ARG A 246 11.96 -0.25 -1.87
CA ARG A 246 12.20 -1.28 -2.88
C ARG A 246 12.69 -2.59 -2.28
N SER A 247 13.72 -2.54 -1.41
CA SER A 247 14.26 -3.74 -0.76
C SER A 247 13.25 -4.44 0.13
N VAL A 248 12.46 -3.66 0.90
CA VAL A 248 11.38 -4.19 1.74
C VAL A 248 10.29 -4.80 0.87
N THR A 249 9.80 -4.06 -0.13
CA THR A 249 8.74 -4.51 -1.05
C THR A 249 9.12 -5.81 -1.73
N ARG A 250 10.34 -5.91 -2.30
CA ARG A 250 10.84 -7.14 -2.93
C ARG A 250 10.77 -8.36 -2.00
N ARG A 251 11.27 -8.20 -0.75
CA ARG A 251 11.23 -9.30 0.24
C ARG A 251 9.82 -9.69 0.64
N GLN A 252 8.93 -8.71 0.75
CA GLN A 252 7.56 -8.97 1.19
C GLN A 252 6.72 -9.58 0.08
N LEU A 253 6.86 -9.11 -1.17
CA LEU A 253 6.19 -9.72 -2.31
C LEU A 253 6.63 -11.18 -2.54
N ALA A 254 7.91 -11.49 -2.29
CA ALA A 254 8.41 -12.87 -2.35
C ALA A 254 7.76 -13.80 -1.30
N ARG A 255 7.19 -13.26 -0.23
CA ARG A 255 6.48 -14.01 0.81
C ARG A 255 4.98 -14.19 0.53
N LEU A 256 4.44 -13.49 -0.46
CA LEU A 256 3.01 -13.58 -0.83
C LEU A 256 2.65 -14.89 -1.56
N THR A 257 3.54 -15.86 -1.63
CA THR A 257 3.34 -17.12 -2.37
C THR A 257 2.25 -18.03 -1.80
N ARG A 258 1.53 -17.62 -0.75
CA ARG A 258 0.67 -18.49 0.05
C ARG A 258 -0.78 -18.02 0.23
N ILE A 259 -1.31 -17.22 -0.71
CA ILE A 259 -2.73 -16.79 -0.65
C ILE A 259 -3.67 -18.00 -0.66
N ASP A 260 -3.32 -19.03 -1.40
CA ASP A 260 -4.08 -20.28 -1.48
C ASP A 260 -4.11 -21.05 -0.15
N GLU A 261 -3.05 -20.97 0.67
CA GLU A 261 -3.04 -21.57 2.01
C GLU A 261 -3.96 -20.80 2.96
N ILE A 262 -3.95 -19.45 2.88
CA ILE A 262 -4.88 -18.64 3.67
C ILE A 262 -6.31 -19.00 3.28
N ALA A 263 -6.60 -19.08 1.98
CA ALA A 263 -7.93 -19.42 1.47
C ALA A 263 -8.44 -20.78 1.92
N ARG A 264 -7.56 -21.81 1.89
CA ARG A 264 -7.93 -23.17 2.34
C ARG A 264 -8.15 -23.28 3.84
N ALA A 265 -7.56 -22.39 4.63
CA ALA A 265 -7.74 -22.36 6.08
C ALA A 265 -9.02 -21.63 6.52
N LEU A 266 -9.76 -21.01 5.60
CA LEU A 266 -11.00 -20.31 5.91
C LEU A 266 -12.19 -21.29 5.97
N PRO A 267 -13.23 -20.98 6.74
CA PRO A 267 -14.46 -21.76 6.78
C PRO A 267 -15.08 -21.95 5.39
N GLN A 268 -15.63 -23.13 5.13
CA GLN A 268 -16.38 -23.40 3.90
C GLN A 268 -17.60 -22.50 3.82
N GLY A 269 -17.91 -21.98 2.63
CA GLY A 269 -19.04 -21.08 2.40
C GLY A 269 -18.81 -19.63 2.83
N LEU A 270 -17.61 -19.29 3.35
CA LEU A 270 -17.25 -17.91 3.61
C LEU A 270 -17.27 -17.11 2.30
N SER A 271 -17.88 -15.93 2.33
CA SER A 271 -17.95 -15.05 1.15
C SER A 271 -17.87 -13.59 1.55
N PHE A 272 -17.14 -12.81 0.75
CA PHE A 272 -17.03 -11.34 0.82
C PHE A 272 -17.84 -10.68 -0.31
N ASP A 273 -18.88 -11.35 -0.80
CA ASP A 273 -19.73 -10.83 -1.87
C ASP A 273 -20.50 -9.59 -1.39
N VAL A 274 -20.04 -8.43 -1.79
CA VAL A 274 -20.63 -7.13 -1.38
C VAL A 274 -22.00 -6.87 -2.02
N VAL A 275 -22.42 -7.67 -3.01
CA VAL A 275 -23.71 -7.55 -3.69
C VAL A 275 -24.77 -8.39 -2.98
N GLU A 276 -24.46 -9.65 -2.72
CA GLU A 276 -25.42 -10.66 -2.24
C GLU A 276 -25.47 -10.77 -0.71
N ARG A 277 -24.42 -10.33 0.02
CA ARG A 277 -24.32 -10.47 1.48
C ARG A 277 -24.77 -9.23 2.22
N THR A 278 -25.40 -9.44 3.39
CA THR A 278 -25.76 -8.37 4.32
C THR A 278 -24.54 -7.81 5.03
N ALA A 279 -24.67 -6.64 5.67
CA ALA A 279 -23.59 -6.03 6.44
C ALA A 279 -23.14 -6.91 7.62
N GLU A 280 -24.07 -7.60 8.26
CA GLU A 280 -23.81 -8.52 9.37
C GLU A 280 -23.01 -9.74 8.90
N GLU A 281 -23.42 -10.37 7.78
CA GLU A 281 -22.71 -11.51 7.18
C GLU A 281 -21.29 -11.11 6.74
N LEU A 282 -21.14 -9.93 6.12
CA LEU A 282 -19.83 -9.40 5.71
C LEU A 282 -18.94 -9.10 6.93
N THR A 283 -19.51 -8.55 8.00
CA THR A 283 -18.77 -8.32 9.26
C THR A 283 -18.26 -9.65 9.82
N ALA A 284 -19.12 -10.66 9.94
CA ALA A 284 -18.72 -11.98 10.41
C ALA A 284 -17.65 -12.61 9.52
N ALA A 285 -17.81 -12.51 8.19
CA ALA A 285 -16.83 -13.03 7.22
C ALA A 285 -15.47 -12.34 7.35
N VAL A 286 -15.45 -11.01 7.49
CA VAL A 286 -14.20 -10.24 7.66
C VAL A 286 -13.53 -10.58 9.00
N GLU A 287 -14.29 -10.81 10.05
CA GLU A 287 -13.75 -11.14 11.38
C GLU A 287 -13.19 -12.57 11.47
N CYS A 288 -13.66 -13.49 10.63
CA CYS A 288 -13.06 -14.82 10.50
C CYS A 288 -11.61 -14.79 9.97
N VAL A 289 -11.17 -13.70 9.36
CA VAL A 289 -9.81 -13.59 8.81
C VAL A 289 -8.92 -12.76 9.73
N PRO A 290 -7.81 -13.33 10.24
CA PRO A 290 -6.89 -12.61 11.09
C PRO A 290 -6.38 -11.33 10.43
N HIS A 291 -6.45 -10.23 11.14
CA HIS A 291 -5.89 -8.95 10.71
C HIS A 291 -4.73 -8.54 11.59
N GLN A 292 -3.91 -7.65 11.06
CA GLN A 292 -2.87 -6.96 11.82
C GLN A 292 -3.01 -5.48 11.49
N TYR A 293 -3.52 -4.71 12.46
CA TYR A 293 -3.61 -3.26 12.30
C TYR A 293 -2.26 -2.60 12.59
N ALA A 294 -1.97 -1.54 11.85
CA ALA A 294 -0.90 -0.60 12.14
C ALA A 294 -1.35 0.81 11.71
N PRO A 295 -0.87 1.91 12.33
CA PRO A 295 -1.26 3.28 11.96
C PRO A 295 -1.06 3.59 10.48
N GLU A 296 -0.05 3.00 9.85
CA GLU A 296 0.25 3.15 8.41
C GLU A 296 -0.87 2.59 7.50
N CYS A 297 -1.71 1.71 8.03
CA CYS A 297 -2.88 1.20 7.30
C CYS A 297 -3.84 2.34 6.91
N LEU A 298 -3.90 3.42 7.72
CA LEU A 298 -4.76 4.57 7.44
C LEU A 298 -4.43 5.27 6.11
N ALA A 299 -3.20 5.18 5.64
CA ALA A 299 -2.78 5.76 4.37
C ALA A 299 -2.85 4.79 3.18
N ALA A 300 -3.11 3.48 3.41
CA ALA A 300 -2.90 2.47 2.40
C ALA A 300 -3.98 1.38 2.33
N CYS A 301 -4.87 1.25 3.32
CA CYS A 301 -5.83 0.16 3.40
C CYS A 301 -7.26 0.69 3.54
N GLU A 302 -8.15 0.23 2.70
CA GLU A 302 -9.57 0.60 2.67
C GLU A 302 -10.31 0.19 3.93
N LEU A 303 -9.91 -0.93 4.58
CA LEU A 303 -10.49 -1.42 5.84
C LEU A 303 -9.81 -0.83 7.09
N ALA A 304 -8.96 0.19 6.93
CA ALA A 304 -8.17 0.70 8.05
C ALA A 304 -9.02 1.18 9.23
N PHE A 305 -10.12 1.84 9.00
CA PHE A 305 -11.00 2.33 10.07
C PHE A 305 -11.69 1.18 10.79
N HIS A 306 -12.22 0.19 10.06
CA HIS A 306 -12.80 -1.01 10.66
C HIS A 306 -11.79 -1.74 11.54
N CYS A 307 -10.60 -2.05 11.00
CA CYS A 307 -9.56 -2.76 11.75
C CYS A 307 -9.06 -1.93 12.95
N ARG A 308 -8.96 -0.59 12.82
CA ARG A 308 -8.59 0.30 13.92
C ARG A 308 -9.60 0.25 15.07
N SER A 309 -10.90 0.29 14.75
CA SER A 309 -11.96 0.19 15.76
C SER A 309 -11.83 -1.11 16.53
N ARG A 310 -11.75 -2.24 15.82
CA ARG A 310 -11.59 -3.56 16.42
C ARG A 310 -10.32 -3.70 17.27
N SER A 311 -9.19 -3.20 16.78
CA SER A 311 -7.94 -3.22 17.54
C SER A 311 -8.01 -2.35 18.81
N ARG A 312 -8.74 -1.23 18.77
CA ARG A 312 -8.96 -0.37 19.94
C ARG A 312 -9.90 -1.00 20.95
N GLU A 313 -10.98 -1.61 20.49
CA GLU A 313 -11.93 -2.36 21.33
C GLU A 313 -11.22 -3.52 22.06
N ALA A 314 -10.31 -4.20 21.37
CA ALA A 314 -9.45 -5.23 21.95
C ALA A 314 -8.31 -4.66 22.83
N GLY A 315 -8.15 -3.35 22.92
CA GLY A 315 -7.02 -2.72 23.63
C GLY A 315 -5.66 -3.10 23.07
N ALA A 316 -5.56 -3.46 21.79
CA ALA A 316 -4.35 -3.97 21.18
C ALA A 316 -3.25 -2.90 21.07
N VAL A 317 -2.01 -3.24 21.47
CA VAL A 317 -0.86 -2.33 21.42
C VAL A 317 -0.41 -1.96 20.00
N GLU A 318 -0.81 -2.73 19.00
CA GLU A 318 -0.59 -2.44 17.59
C GLU A 318 -1.14 -1.06 17.16
N THR A 319 -2.14 -0.56 17.89
CA THR A 319 -2.69 0.80 17.67
C THR A 319 -1.69 1.91 17.95
N LEU A 320 -0.62 1.63 18.72
CA LEU A 320 0.45 2.56 19.06
C LEU A 320 1.58 2.61 18.01
N GLY A 321 1.56 1.69 17.04
CA GLY A 321 2.56 1.60 15.99
C GLY A 321 3.58 0.47 16.21
N ARG A 322 4.28 0.12 15.12
CA ARG A 322 5.17 -1.06 15.10
C ARG A 322 6.41 -0.91 15.95
N SER A 323 6.97 0.30 16.04
CA SER A 323 8.13 0.57 16.89
C SER A 323 7.79 0.30 18.34
N VAL A 324 6.71 0.90 18.83
CA VAL A 324 6.22 0.69 20.19
C VAL A 324 5.89 -0.78 20.44
N ARG A 325 5.17 -1.43 19.51
CA ARG A 325 4.86 -2.87 19.59
C ARG A 325 6.12 -3.72 19.70
N GLY A 326 7.18 -3.37 18.97
CA GLY A 326 8.45 -4.10 18.98
C GLY A 326 9.17 -4.03 20.34
N GLU A 327 9.04 -2.91 21.05
CA GLU A 327 9.67 -2.69 22.35
C GLU A 327 8.90 -3.32 23.52
N LEU A 328 7.61 -3.62 23.32
CA LEU A 328 6.74 -4.19 24.36
C LEU A 328 6.82 -5.72 24.49
N GLY A 329 7.64 -6.39 23.69
CA GLY A 329 7.88 -7.83 23.79
C GLY A 329 6.60 -8.66 23.74
N GLY A 330 6.35 -9.42 24.81
CA GLY A 330 5.16 -10.27 24.98
C GLY A 330 3.88 -9.54 25.36
N LEU A 331 3.94 -8.25 25.72
CA LEU A 331 2.77 -7.46 26.12
C LEU A 331 1.97 -7.04 24.89
N THR A 332 0.77 -7.59 24.71
CA THR A 332 -0.05 -7.41 23.50
C THR A 332 -1.24 -6.48 23.69
N THR A 333 -1.58 -6.13 24.94
CA THR A 333 -2.69 -5.21 25.25
C THR A 333 -2.23 -4.03 26.08
N VAL A 334 -2.90 -2.90 25.90
CA VAL A 334 -2.66 -1.68 26.71
C VAL A 334 -2.90 -1.96 28.21
N GLY A 335 -3.90 -2.79 28.52
CA GLY A 335 -4.17 -3.21 29.89
C GLY A 335 -2.96 -3.92 30.52
N ALA A 336 -2.40 -4.91 29.82
CA ALA A 336 -1.21 -5.64 30.28
C ALA A 336 0.02 -4.73 30.43
N VAL A 337 0.21 -3.78 29.49
CA VAL A 337 1.29 -2.78 29.57
C VAL A 337 1.16 -1.92 30.83
N LEU A 338 -0.05 -1.44 31.12
CA LEU A 338 -0.32 -0.63 32.30
C LEU A 338 -0.16 -1.44 33.60
N ALA A 339 -0.63 -2.68 33.63
CA ALA A 339 -0.46 -3.57 34.78
C ALA A 339 1.02 -3.88 35.05
N ALA A 340 1.79 -4.17 33.99
CA ALA A 340 3.24 -4.37 34.08
C ALA A 340 3.97 -3.11 34.58
N ALA A 341 3.60 -1.93 34.09
CA ALA A 341 4.16 -0.66 34.55
C ALA A 341 3.85 -0.40 36.03
N ARG A 342 2.68 -0.82 36.53
CA ARG A 342 2.30 -0.70 37.93
C ARG A 342 2.93 -1.75 38.83
N GLY A 343 3.57 -2.76 38.26
CA GLY A 343 4.13 -3.89 39.00
C GLY A 343 3.10 -4.94 39.46
N GLU A 344 1.89 -4.87 38.91
CA GLU A 344 0.79 -5.79 39.19
C GLU A 344 0.96 -7.11 38.44
N GLU A 345 1.57 -7.07 37.25
CA GLU A 345 1.80 -8.20 36.37
C GLU A 345 3.18 -8.12 35.70
N GLY A 346 3.58 -9.21 35.05
CA GLY A 346 4.79 -9.30 34.24
C GLY A 346 6.04 -9.71 34.98
N ASP A 347 6.95 -10.41 34.29
CA ASP A 347 8.23 -10.85 34.84
C ASP A 347 9.15 -9.63 35.04
N PRO A 348 9.66 -9.41 36.29
CA PRO A 348 10.61 -8.33 36.56
C PRO A 348 11.90 -8.39 35.74
N GLU A 349 12.30 -9.60 35.35
CA GLU A 349 13.51 -9.83 34.53
C GLU A 349 13.28 -9.56 33.04
N ASP A 350 12.03 -9.41 32.58
CA ASP A 350 11.72 -9.00 31.23
C ASP A 350 12.17 -7.55 30.99
N PRO A 351 13.06 -7.28 30.01
CA PRO A 351 13.55 -5.94 29.74
C PRO A 351 12.46 -4.92 29.45
N ALA A 352 11.37 -5.34 28.79
CA ALA A 352 10.24 -4.46 28.49
C ALA A 352 9.48 -4.08 29.78
N VAL A 353 9.23 -5.04 30.67
CA VAL A 353 8.60 -4.80 32.01
C VAL A 353 9.46 -3.89 32.86
N ALA A 354 10.77 -4.15 32.92
CA ALA A 354 11.72 -3.34 33.70
C ALA A 354 11.77 -1.89 33.16
N ALA A 355 11.76 -1.70 31.85
CA ALA A 355 11.73 -0.37 31.21
C ALA A 355 10.42 0.37 31.53
N LEU A 356 9.26 -0.30 31.48
CA LEU A 356 7.96 0.28 31.80
C LEU A 356 7.87 0.74 33.25
N ARG A 357 8.35 -0.08 34.23
CA ARG A 357 8.39 0.29 35.63
C ARG A 357 9.26 1.52 35.87
N ARG A 358 10.44 1.56 35.26
CA ARG A 358 11.34 2.72 35.32
C ARG A 358 10.70 3.98 34.72
N ALA A 359 10.09 3.87 33.55
CA ALA A 359 9.41 4.99 32.90
C ALA A 359 8.26 5.54 33.77
N ARG A 360 7.51 4.65 34.43
CA ARG A 360 6.48 5.05 35.39
C ARG A 360 7.06 5.80 36.59
N ALA A 361 8.11 5.27 37.25
CA ALA A 361 8.76 5.92 38.35
C ALA A 361 9.25 7.33 38.00
N LEU A 362 9.94 7.48 36.89
CA LEU A 362 10.40 8.78 36.39
C LEU A 362 9.23 9.75 36.12
N ARG A 363 8.11 9.25 35.56
CA ARG A 363 6.92 10.06 35.33
C ARG A 363 6.30 10.54 36.66
N GLU A 364 6.21 9.67 37.66
CA GLU A 364 5.69 10.01 39.00
C GLU A 364 6.57 11.05 39.68
N GLU A 365 7.89 10.91 39.62
CA GLU A 365 8.85 11.90 40.11
C GLU A 365 8.70 13.26 39.41
N ALA A 366 8.60 13.25 38.07
CA ALA A 366 8.41 14.47 37.31
C ALA A 366 7.08 15.18 37.64
N LEU A 367 6.00 14.42 37.85
CA LEU A 367 4.70 14.98 38.20
C LEU A 367 4.70 15.51 39.65
N ALA A 368 5.38 14.85 40.58
CA ALA A 368 5.53 15.32 41.97
C ALA A 368 6.37 16.63 42.03
N SER A 369 7.33 16.77 41.14
CA SER A 369 8.22 17.94 41.05
C SER A 369 7.60 19.10 40.23
N ALA A 370 6.49 18.86 39.54
CA ALA A 370 5.85 19.89 38.72
C ALA A 370 5.14 20.94 39.60
N PRO A 371 5.37 22.25 39.43
CA PRO A 371 4.63 23.28 40.14
C PRO A 371 3.14 23.13 39.91
N ALA A 372 2.34 23.29 40.97
CA ALA A 372 0.88 23.22 40.91
C ALA A 372 0.39 24.23 39.82
N ARG A 373 -0.17 23.69 38.76
CA ARG A 373 -0.70 24.50 37.66
C ARG A 373 -1.90 25.26 38.19
N ALA A 374 -1.81 26.58 38.25
CA ALA A 374 -2.96 27.42 38.58
C ALA A 374 -4.16 27.06 37.69
N PRO A 375 -5.38 27.02 38.21
CA PRO A 375 -6.57 26.73 37.39
C PRO A 375 -6.58 27.71 36.22
N ARG A 376 -6.66 27.19 34.99
CA ARG A 376 -6.90 28.02 33.81
C ARG A 376 -8.30 28.62 34.00
N GLU A 377 -8.37 29.90 34.19
CA GLU A 377 -9.62 30.65 34.00
C GLU A 377 -10.14 30.32 32.61
N VAL A 378 -11.31 29.71 32.58
CA VAL A 378 -12.05 29.51 31.32
C VAL A 378 -12.54 30.92 30.94
N VAL A 379 -11.81 31.58 30.03
CA VAL A 379 -12.29 32.77 29.38
C VAL A 379 -13.45 32.33 28.48
N GLU A 380 -14.69 32.56 28.96
CA GLU A 380 -15.87 32.44 28.11
C GLU A 380 -15.72 33.47 26.97
N CYS A 381 -15.60 32.97 25.73
CA CYS A 381 -15.74 33.83 24.57
C CYS A 381 -17.19 34.36 24.53
N PRO A 382 -17.40 35.66 24.58
CA PRO A 382 -18.74 36.22 24.33
C PRO A 382 -19.11 35.96 22.87
N CYS A 383 -20.33 35.42 22.67
CA CYS A 383 -20.95 35.22 21.36
C CYS A 383 -21.12 36.56 20.59
#